data_d8b037ece15f40d70cf0e2e961942b92
#
_entry.id   d8b037ece15f40d70cf0e2e961942b92
#
_cell.length_a   1.000
_cell.length_b   1.000
_cell.length_c   1.000
_cell.angle_alpha   90.00
_cell.angle_beta   90.00
_cell.angle_gamma   90.00
#
_symmetry.space_group_name_H-M   'P 1'
#
loop_
_entity.id
_entity.type
_entity.pdbx_description
1 polymer ?
#
loop_
_entity_poly.entity_id
_entity_poly.type
_entity_poly.pdbx_seq_one_letter_code
_entity_poly.pdbx_strand_id
1 'polypeptide(L)'
;MLNTLGEKLKGMGVTLAYHNHNMELKNAAREFHHVMLGTDPANLSLCLDAHWIYRGSGDSQVSLFDILKLYGERVSELHLRQSQDGVWTETFTDGDIDYGRLIDNLLSLKVKPHLVVEQAPENGTPKTMSAREALTMSTEYTRKIFARFA
;
A
#
# COMPACT_ATOMS: atom_id res chain seq x y z
N MET A 1 9.78 -20.70 -6.80
CA MET A 1 8.35 -20.78 -7.19
C MET A 1 7.81 -19.44 -7.66
N LEU A 2 7.84 -18.35 -6.87
CA LEU A 2 7.32 -17.04 -7.28
C LEU A 2 8.02 -16.47 -8.52
N ASN A 3 9.34 -16.54 -8.61
CA ASN A 3 10.08 -16.08 -9.79
C ASN A 3 9.63 -16.79 -11.08
N THR A 4 9.47 -18.12 -11.02
CA THR A 4 9.02 -18.90 -12.20
C THR A 4 7.58 -18.57 -12.60
N LEU A 5 6.70 -18.32 -11.61
CA LEU A 5 5.32 -17.89 -11.88
C LEU A 5 5.31 -16.51 -12.49
N GLY A 6 6.03 -15.56 -11.90
CA GLY A 6 6.11 -14.18 -12.38
C GLY A 6 6.68 -14.09 -13.81
N GLU A 7 7.71 -14.85 -14.11
CA GLU A 7 8.28 -14.94 -15.45
C GLU A 7 7.23 -15.42 -16.49
N LYS A 8 6.47 -16.47 -16.15
CA LYS A 8 5.42 -16.98 -17.02
C LYS A 8 4.29 -15.97 -17.24
N LEU A 9 3.81 -15.33 -16.16
CA LEU A 9 2.77 -14.30 -16.23
C LEU A 9 3.22 -13.09 -17.04
N LYS A 10 4.47 -12.65 -16.85
CA LYS A 10 5.08 -11.58 -17.64
C LYS A 10 5.09 -11.89 -19.14
N GLY A 11 5.40 -13.13 -19.51
CA GLY A 11 5.30 -13.58 -20.92
C GLY A 11 3.88 -13.53 -21.49
N MET A 12 2.87 -13.44 -20.63
CA MET A 12 1.45 -13.28 -21.00
C MET A 12 0.96 -11.82 -20.86
N GLY A 13 1.86 -10.88 -20.57
CA GLY A 13 1.52 -9.46 -20.35
C GLY A 13 0.86 -9.19 -18.98
N VAL A 14 1.01 -10.09 -18.01
CA VAL A 14 0.43 -9.98 -16.66
C VAL A 14 1.54 -9.75 -15.64
N THR A 15 1.37 -8.74 -14.79
CA THR A 15 2.28 -8.47 -13.67
C THR A 15 1.86 -9.27 -12.44
N LEU A 16 2.78 -10.02 -11.85
CA LEU A 16 2.58 -10.62 -10.53
C LEU A 16 3.00 -9.62 -9.46
N ALA A 17 2.10 -9.29 -8.55
CA ALA A 17 2.41 -8.41 -7.42
C ALA A 17 2.14 -9.12 -6.09
N TYR A 18 3.04 -8.91 -5.11
CA TYR A 18 2.89 -9.38 -3.75
C TYR A 18 2.17 -8.32 -2.91
N HIS A 19 1.02 -8.67 -2.35
CA HIS A 19 0.28 -7.84 -1.40
C HIS A 19 0.65 -8.23 0.03
N ASN A 20 1.01 -7.25 0.84
CA ASN A 20 1.41 -7.45 2.23
C ASN A 20 0.24 -7.23 3.20
N HIS A 21 0.28 -7.94 4.33
CA HIS A 21 -0.58 -7.74 5.50
C HIS A 21 0.26 -7.49 6.75
N ASN A 22 -0.40 -7.33 7.90
CA ASN A 22 0.28 -7.09 9.18
C ASN A 22 1.10 -8.30 9.67
N MET A 23 0.76 -9.50 9.25
CA MET A 23 1.42 -10.72 9.73
C MET A 23 2.87 -10.80 9.27
N GLU A 24 3.14 -10.44 8.02
CA GLU A 24 4.47 -10.47 7.42
C GLU A 24 5.38 -9.38 7.97
N LEU A 25 4.81 -8.35 8.61
CA LEU A 25 5.55 -7.25 9.24
C LEU A 25 6.00 -7.57 10.66
N LYS A 26 5.54 -8.66 11.26
CA LYS A 26 5.98 -9.11 12.58
C LYS A 26 7.46 -9.51 12.55
N ASN A 27 8.09 -9.56 13.74
CA ASN A 27 9.49 -9.96 13.89
C ASN A 27 10.45 -9.19 12.96
N ALA A 28 10.36 -7.87 13.01
CA ALA A 28 11.14 -6.94 12.17
C ALA A 28 10.90 -7.17 10.66
N ALA A 29 9.66 -7.43 10.27
CA ALA A 29 9.24 -7.66 8.88
C ALA A 29 10.00 -8.83 8.19
N ARG A 30 10.37 -9.85 8.97
CA ARG A 30 11.18 -10.96 8.50
C ARG A 30 10.60 -11.65 7.27
N GLU A 31 9.32 -11.98 7.30
CA GLU A 31 8.66 -12.67 6.19
C GLU A 31 8.54 -11.76 4.96
N PHE A 32 8.21 -10.50 5.17
CA PHE A 32 8.14 -9.49 4.12
C PHE A 32 9.50 -9.34 3.42
N HIS A 33 10.57 -9.13 4.18
CA HIS A 33 11.91 -9.00 3.64
C HIS A 33 12.36 -10.27 2.92
N HIS A 34 12.03 -11.46 3.45
CA HIS A 34 12.36 -12.72 2.82
C HIS A 34 11.72 -12.83 1.43
N VAL A 35 10.46 -12.48 1.27
CA VAL A 35 9.77 -12.47 -0.03
C VAL A 35 10.45 -11.49 -0.98
N MET A 36 10.68 -10.25 -0.53
CA MET A 36 11.22 -9.19 -1.38
C MET A 36 12.67 -9.43 -1.79
N LEU A 37 13.52 -9.95 -0.89
CA LEU A 37 14.93 -10.26 -1.18
C LEU A 37 15.10 -11.58 -1.95
N GLY A 38 14.21 -12.55 -1.71
CA GLY A 38 14.25 -13.87 -2.36
C GLY A 38 13.66 -13.90 -3.77
N THR A 39 13.14 -12.76 -4.27
CA THR A 39 12.50 -12.67 -5.58
C THR A 39 13.16 -11.63 -6.49
N ASP A 40 13.20 -11.94 -7.79
CA ASP A 40 13.67 -11.02 -8.82
C ASP A 40 12.65 -9.88 -9.00
N PRO A 41 13.07 -8.60 -8.92
CA PRO A 41 12.22 -7.45 -9.22
C PRO A 41 11.56 -7.49 -10.60
N ALA A 42 12.19 -8.14 -11.57
CA ALA A 42 11.63 -8.29 -12.91
C ALA A 42 10.43 -9.26 -12.97
N ASN A 43 10.29 -10.13 -11.96
CA ASN A 43 9.27 -11.18 -11.92
C ASN A 43 8.21 -11.00 -10.84
N LEU A 44 8.51 -10.23 -9.79
CA LEU A 44 7.58 -9.96 -8.71
C LEU A 44 7.62 -8.49 -8.34
N SER A 45 6.52 -7.80 -8.55
CA SER A 45 6.28 -6.43 -8.09
C SER A 45 5.73 -6.42 -6.66
N LEU A 46 5.59 -5.23 -6.09
CA LEU A 46 4.95 -4.99 -4.80
C LEU A 46 3.60 -4.30 -5.00
N CYS A 47 2.54 -4.93 -4.55
CA CYS A 47 1.28 -4.29 -4.25
C CYS A 47 1.35 -3.79 -2.80
N LEU A 48 1.76 -2.53 -2.64
CA LEU A 48 2.02 -1.95 -1.34
C LEU A 48 0.71 -1.62 -0.62
N ASP A 49 0.40 -2.30 0.48
CA ASP A 49 -0.59 -1.81 1.44
C ASP A 49 0.14 -1.03 2.55
N ALA A 50 0.08 0.29 2.43
CA ALA A 50 0.77 1.19 3.35
C ALA A 50 0.25 1.06 4.79
N HIS A 51 -1.06 0.81 4.95
CA HIS A 51 -1.68 0.72 6.25
C HIS A 51 -1.33 -0.58 6.99
N TRP A 52 -1.24 -1.70 6.26
CA TRP A 52 -0.78 -2.94 6.87
C TRP A 52 0.68 -2.90 7.28
N ILE A 53 1.54 -2.17 6.56
CA ILE A 53 2.93 -1.94 7.02
C ILE A 53 2.91 -1.11 8.30
N TYR A 54 2.21 0.02 8.30
CA TYR A 54 2.09 0.90 9.45
C TYR A 54 1.63 0.12 10.69
N ARG A 55 0.48 -0.53 10.60
CA ARG A 55 -0.13 -1.28 11.72
C ARG A 55 0.69 -2.53 12.12
N GLY A 56 1.20 -3.28 11.16
CA GLY A 56 1.98 -4.50 11.41
C GLY A 56 3.32 -4.25 12.09
N SER A 57 3.84 -3.02 11.98
CA SER A 57 5.07 -2.57 12.64
C SER A 57 4.83 -1.75 13.92
N GLY A 58 3.63 -1.84 14.52
CA GLY A 58 3.28 -1.14 15.75
C GLY A 58 3.01 0.34 15.53
N ASP A 59 2.20 0.64 14.53
CA ASP A 59 1.80 1.99 14.12
C ASP A 59 3.00 2.90 13.79
N SER A 60 3.96 2.32 13.07
CA SER A 60 5.22 3.00 12.73
C SER A 60 5.26 3.50 11.29
N GLN A 61 5.26 4.80 11.08
CA GLN A 61 5.56 5.40 9.80
C GLN A 61 7.05 5.23 9.40
N VAL A 62 7.95 5.04 10.36
CA VAL A 62 9.37 4.79 10.08
C VAL A 62 9.51 3.53 9.24
N SER A 63 8.87 2.42 9.65
CA SER A 63 8.90 1.16 8.88
C SER A 63 8.32 1.30 7.48
N LEU A 64 7.25 2.08 7.32
CA LEU A 64 6.65 2.35 6.01
C LEU A 64 7.66 3.03 5.07
N PHE A 65 8.33 4.08 5.54
CA PHE A 65 9.27 4.83 4.72
C PHE A 65 10.60 4.09 4.51
N ASP A 66 11.04 3.26 5.44
CA ASP A 66 12.19 2.37 5.24
C ASP A 66 11.90 1.30 4.17
N ILE A 67 10.71 0.72 4.18
CA ILE A 67 10.26 -0.24 3.14
C ILE A 67 10.18 0.45 1.77
N LEU A 68 9.65 1.67 1.70
CA LEU A 68 9.65 2.45 0.45
C LEU A 68 11.07 2.73 -0.05
N LYS A 69 12.00 3.06 0.83
CA LYS A 69 13.40 3.28 0.47
C LYS A 69 14.06 2.02 -0.07
N LEU A 70 13.75 0.85 0.49
CA LEU A 70 14.36 -0.43 0.10
C LEU A 70 13.71 -1.03 -1.16
N TYR A 71 12.40 -0.90 -1.31
CA TYR A 71 11.63 -1.64 -2.32
C TYR A 71 10.67 -0.78 -3.13
N GLY A 72 10.67 0.53 -2.95
CA GLY A 72 9.70 1.44 -3.59
C GLY A 72 9.71 1.38 -5.11
N GLU A 73 10.86 1.10 -5.74
CA GLU A 73 10.98 0.90 -7.19
C GLU A 73 10.17 -0.32 -7.71
N ARG A 74 9.80 -1.23 -6.82
CA ARG A 74 9.00 -2.43 -7.16
C ARG A 74 7.50 -2.20 -7.02
N VAL A 75 7.06 -1.03 -6.52
CA VAL A 75 5.64 -0.76 -6.29
C VAL A 75 4.91 -0.58 -7.62
N SER A 76 4.03 -1.51 -7.95
CA SER A 76 3.17 -1.48 -9.13
C SER A 76 1.72 -1.13 -8.80
N GLU A 77 1.31 -1.34 -7.55
CA GLU A 77 -0.02 -1.06 -7.03
C GLU A 77 0.07 -0.54 -5.59
N LEU A 78 -0.81 0.36 -5.22
CA LEU A 78 -0.89 0.96 -3.89
C LEU A 78 -2.31 0.86 -3.38
N HIS A 79 -2.51 0.15 -2.28
CA HIS A 79 -3.77 0.10 -1.55
C HIS A 79 -3.86 1.29 -0.59
N LEU A 80 -5.00 1.98 -0.66
CA LEU A 80 -5.27 3.23 0.05
C LEU A 80 -6.30 3.01 1.13
N ARG A 81 -5.87 3.19 2.36
CA ARG A 81 -6.67 3.10 3.55
C ARG A 81 -6.09 4.05 4.60
N GLN A 82 -6.92 4.52 5.51
CA GLN A 82 -6.48 5.44 6.54
C GLN A 82 -7.04 5.06 7.91
N SER A 83 -6.34 5.48 8.96
CA SER A 83 -6.83 5.49 10.33
C SER A 83 -6.69 6.89 10.93
N GLN A 84 -7.44 7.11 11.99
CA GLN A 84 -7.34 8.27 12.85
C GLN A 84 -7.24 7.79 14.29
N ASP A 85 -6.17 8.17 14.98
CA ASP A 85 -5.89 7.71 16.35
C ASP A 85 -5.89 6.18 16.49
N GLY A 86 -5.34 5.48 15.48
CA GLY A 86 -5.25 4.02 15.45
C GLY A 86 -6.53 3.28 15.04
N VAL A 87 -7.65 3.97 14.78
CA VAL A 87 -8.92 3.38 14.33
C VAL A 87 -9.13 3.64 12.85
N TRP A 88 -9.50 2.63 12.07
CA TRP A 88 -9.79 2.81 10.64
C TRP A 88 -10.97 3.75 10.41
N THR A 89 -10.78 4.66 9.48
CA THR A 89 -11.79 5.64 9.07
C THR A 89 -12.77 5.04 8.05
N GLU A 90 -13.98 5.62 7.95
CA GLU A 90 -14.95 5.24 6.91
C GLU A 90 -14.49 5.64 5.51
N THR A 91 -13.68 6.70 5.43
CA THR A 91 -13.21 7.29 4.18
C THR A 91 -11.69 7.33 4.15
N PHE A 92 -11.12 7.28 2.96
CA PHE A 92 -9.72 7.61 2.76
C PHE A 92 -9.58 9.14 2.70
N THR A 93 -8.93 9.71 3.72
CA THR A 93 -8.68 11.15 3.90
C THR A 93 -7.35 11.37 4.60
N ASP A 94 -7.09 12.55 5.16
CA ASP A 94 -5.98 12.77 6.08
C ASP A 94 -6.15 11.92 7.36
N GLY A 95 -5.04 11.53 7.98
CA GLY A 95 -5.04 10.72 9.19
C GLY A 95 -3.64 10.34 9.66
N ASP A 96 -3.50 9.15 10.27
CA ASP A 96 -2.25 8.69 10.91
C ASP A 96 -1.09 8.51 9.92
N ILE A 97 -1.36 8.14 8.67
CA ILE A 97 -0.34 7.97 7.64
C ILE A 97 -0.21 9.23 6.80
N ASP A 98 1.01 9.74 6.68
CA ASP A 98 1.36 10.86 5.80
C ASP A 98 1.46 10.40 4.33
N TYR A 99 0.32 10.39 3.64
CA TYR A 99 0.29 10.07 2.20
C TYR A 99 0.94 11.14 1.33
N GLY A 100 1.03 12.38 1.78
CA GLY A 100 1.78 13.42 1.09
C GLY A 100 3.26 13.05 0.96
N ARG A 101 3.88 12.66 2.07
CA ARG A 101 5.26 12.16 2.11
C ARG A 101 5.42 10.86 1.31
N LEU A 102 4.44 9.96 1.34
CA LEU A 102 4.47 8.72 0.55
C LEU A 102 4.48 9.03 -0.95
N ILE A 103 3.64 9.95 -1.41
CA ILE A 103 3.59 10.42 -2.80
C ILE A 103 4.95 11.03 -3.19
N ASP A 104 5.54 11.89 -2.35
CA ASP A 104 6.85 12.49 -2.62
C ASP A 104 7.94 11.43 -2.80
N ASN A 105 7.94 10.40 -1.96
CA ASN A 105 8.89 9.28 -2.09
C ASN A 105 8.70 8.53 -3.42
N LEU A 106 7.48 8.15 -3.79
CA LEU A 106 7.20 7.45 -5.04
C LEU A 106 7.57 8.29 -6.26
N LEU A 107 7.28 9.60 -6.25
CA LEU A 107 7.66 10.51 -7.32
C LEU A 107 9.18 10.63 -7.45
N SER A 108 9.92 10.67 -6.34
CA SER A 108 11.39 10.71 -6.36
C SER A 108 11.99 9.46 -7.00
N LEU A 109 11.32 8.31 -6.83
CA LEU A 109 11.67 7.04 -7.47
C LEU A 109 11.13 6.91 -8.89
N LYS A 110 10.39 7.90 -9.40
CA LYS A 110 9.70 7.89 -10.70
C LYS A 110 8.68 6.73 -10.82
N VAL A 111 8.08 6.35 -9.71
CA VAL A 111 7.08 5.28 -9.63
C VAL A 111 5.69 5.88 -9.56
N LYS A 112 4.80 5.41 -10.42
CA LYS A 112 3.38 5.79 -10.49
C LYS A 112 2.53 4.50 -10.46
N PRO A 113 2.18 3.97 -9.29
CA PRO A 113 1.44 2.72 -9.15
C PRO A 113 -0.03 2.88 -9.52
N HIS A 114 -0.70 1.77 -9.81
CA HIS A 114 -2.16 1.71 -9.79
C HIS A 114 -2.66 1.99 -8.38
N LEU A 115 -3.75 2.77 -8.25
CA LEU A 115 -4.33 3.15 -6.98
C LEU A 115 -5.60 2.37 -6.72
N VAL A 116 -5.67 1.69 -5.59
CA VAL A 116 -6.83 0.92 -5.15
C VAL A 116 -7.34 1.48 -3.82
N VAL A 117 -8.55 2.05 -3.83
CA VAL A 117 -9.22 2.47 -2.60
C VAL A 117 -9.82 1.24 -1.93
N GLU A 118 -9.30 0.87 -0.77
CA GLU A 118 -9.76 -0.28 -0.01
C GLU A 118 -10.44 0.17 1.29
N GLN A 119 -11.73 -0.10 1.40
CA GLN A 119 -12.52 0.17 2.61
C GLN A 119 -12.56 -1.06 3.51
N ALA A 120 -12.12 -0.93 4.74
CA ALA A 120 -12.12 -2.02 5.70
C ALA A 120 -12.50 -1.50 7.10
N PRO A 121 -13.80 -1.31 7.37
CA PRO A 121 -14.25 -0.90 8.70
C PRO A 121 -13.94 -1.97 9.74
N GLU A 122 -13.59 -1.53 10.93
CA GLU A 122 -13.34 -2.38 12.11
C GLU A 122 -14.22 -1.96 13.30
N ASN A 123 -14.05 -2.64 14.44
CA ASN A 123 -14.68 -2.20 15.68
C ASN A 123 -14.13 -0.83 16.08
N GLY A 124 -15.01 0.16 16.20
CA GLY A 124 -14.64 1.55 16.46
C GLY A 124 -14.67 2.45 15.22
N THR A 125 -14.64 1.90 14.02
CA THR A 125 -14.88 2.70 12.80
C THR A 125 -16.26 3.32 12.86
N PRO A 126 -16.41 4.64 12.71
CA PRO A 126 -17.70 5.28 12.60
C PRO A 126 -18.54 4.65 11.48
N LYS A 127 -19.85 4.68 11.62
CA LYS A 127 -20.83 4.19 10.62
C LYS A 127 -21.84 5.28 10.37
N THR A 128 -21.37 6.39 9.79
CA THR A 128 -22.16 7.61 9.62
C THR A 128 -22.71 7.76 8.20
N MET A 129 -22.19 6.97 7.25
CA MET A 129 -22.56 7.05 5.84
C MET A 129 -22.66 5.67 5.18
N SER A 130 -23.24 5.63 3.99
CA SER A 130 -23.28 4.41 3.19
C SER A 130 -21.92 4.10 2.58
N ALA A 131 -21.65 2.83 2.24
CA ALA A 131 -20.42 2.43 1.56
C ALA A 131 -20.21 3.18 0.23
N ARG A 132 -21.30 3.52 -0.48
CA ARG A 132 -21.23 4.30 -1.73
C ARG A 132 -20.73 5.71 -1.47
N GLU A 133 -21.26 6.39 -0.46
CA GLU A 133 -20.82 7.74 -0.08
C GLU A 133 -19.38 7.73 0.36
N ALA A 134 -18.98 6.78 1.23
CA ALA A 134 -17.61 6.62 1.69
C ALA A 134 -16.62 6.40 0.55
N LEU A 135 -16.94 5.52 -0.40
CA LEU A 135 -16.11 5.27 -1.58
C LEU A 135 -16.05 6.46 -2.53
N THR A 136 -17.15 7.20 -2.70
CA THR A 136 -17.18 8.43 -3.52
C THR A 136 -16.23 9.47 -2.94
N MET A 137 -16.36 9.78 -1.65
CA MET A 137 -15.49 10.74 -0.96
C MET A 137 -14.02 10.30 -1.01
N SER A 138 -13.75 9.01 -0.75
CA SER A 138 -12.39 8.45 -0.81
C SER A 138 -11.78 8.58 -2.21
N THR A 139 -12.57 8.34 -3.25
CA THR A 139 -12.13 8.46 -4.64
C THR A 139 -11.84 9.92 -5.02
N GLU A 140 -12.68 10.85 -4.60
CA GLU A 140 -12.46 12.29 -4.83
C GLU A 140 -11.19 12.78 -4.13
N TYR A 141 -11.00 12.39 -2.88
CA TYR A 141 -9.78 12.71 -2.13
C TYR A 141 -8.54 12.08 -2.78
N THR A 142 -8.61 10.81 -3.19
CA THR A 142 -7.53 10.13 -3.92
C THR A 142 -7.13 10.92 -5.18
N ARG A 143 -8.10 11.29 -6.03
CA ARG A 143 -7.85 12.09 -7.24
C ARG A 143 -7.16 13.40 -6.93
N LYS A 144 -7.56 14.06 -5.83
CA LYS A 144 -6.97 15.33 -5.39
C LYS A 144 -5.50 15.18 -5.00
N ILE A 145 -5.18 14.26 -4.08
CA ILE A 145 -3.81 14.17 -3.54
C ILE A 145 -2.83 13.50 -4.51
N PHE A 146 -3.31 12.56 -5.35
CA PHE A 146 -2.51 11.88 -6.36
C PHE A 146 -2.54 12.58 -7.73
N ALA A 147 -3.11 13.77 -7.87
CA ALA A 147 -3.08 14.56 -9.11
C ALA A 147 -1.67 14.77 -9.66
N ARG A 148 -0.66 14.75 -8.79
CA ARG A 148 0.77 14.87 -9.15
C ARG A 148 1.33 13.64 -9.89
N PHE A 149 0.57 12.54 -9.97
CA PHE A 149 0.93 11.36 -10.77
C PHE A 149 0.46 11.48 -12.23
N ALA A 150 -0.34 12.48 -12.57
CA ALA A 150 -0.80 12.75 -13.92
C ALA A 150 0.34 13.14 -14.89
#